data_dec00d4dd54d8f174dbd3098de0ae6aa
#
_entry.id   dec00d4dd54d8f174dbd3098de0ae6aa
#
_cell.length_a   1.000
_cell.length_b   1.000
_cell.length_c   1.000
_cell.angle_alpha   90.00
_cell.angle_beta   90.00
_cell.angle_gamma   90.00
#
_symmetry.space_group_name_H-M   'P 1'
#
loop_
_entity.id
_entity.type
_entity.pdbx_description
1 polymer ?
#
loop_
_entity_poly.entity_id
_entity_poly.type
_entity_poly.pdbx_seq_one_letter_code
_entity_poly.pdbx_strand_id
1 'polypeptide(L)'
;MLFRSAPFRDGLTKRMTKDELEYAKDWAKDHFHWILPEDDSEWTLEKILETSRGLVRRYGIRGLVIDPWNELETSRGDFSETEYIGICLKRARQFARRYGIHLWIVSHPAKMYRDKEGSYPVPSLWDISGSAHWRNKSDAGLVIYRDLSDPDSKIVDIHIQKQRFRQDGSMGMASLRYNPLIGNYEEIGG
;
A
#
# COMPACT_ATOMS: atom_id res chain seq x y z
N MET A 1 13.30 -16.64 4.52
CA MET A 1 13.69 -17.39 3.31
C MET A 1 13.19 -16.59 2.11
N LEU A 2 14.08 -16.04 1.30
CA LEU A 2 13.66 -15.28 0.11
C LEU A 2 13.47 -16.29 -1.03
N PHE A 3 12.28 -16.29 -1.64
CA PHE A 3 12.00 -17.09 -2.82
C PHE A 3 12.84 -16.53 -3.99
N ARG A 4 13.89 -17.24 -4.39
CA ARG A 4 14.88 -16.79 -5.37
C ARG A 4 14.57 -17.19 -6.80
N SER A 5 13.36 -17.63 -7.10
CA SER A 5 13.00 -18.10 -8.43
C SER A 5 11.74 -17.43 -8.97
N ALA A 6 11.78 -17.00 -10.24
CA ALA A 6 10.62 -16.46 -10.94
C ALA A 6 9.64 -17.60 -11.31
N PRO A 7 8.41 -17.63 -10.81
CA PRO A 7 7.54 -18.81 -10.97
C PRO A 7 7.05 -19.05 -12.40
N PHE A 8 7.06 -18.05 -13.29
CA PHE A 8 6.29 -18.13 -14.55
C PHE A 8 6.95 -17.56 -15.80
N ARG A 9 8.27 -17.40 -15.87
CA ARG A 9 8.94 -16.91 -17.09
C ARG A 9 9.69 -18.03 -17.79
N ASP A 10 9.51 -18.15 -19.11
CA ASP A 10 10.38 -18.96 -19.97
C ASP A 10 11.74 -18.29 -20.07
N GLY A 11 12.80 -19.07 -19.90
CA GLY A 11 14.17 -18.57 -19.99
C GLY A 11 15.14 -19.37 -19.11
N LEU A 12 16.38 -18.90 -19.08
CA LEU A 12 17.48 -19.53 -18.33
C LEU A 12 17.40 -19.37 -16.81
N THR A 13 16.42 -18.64 -16.31
CA THR A 13 16.26 -18.41 -14.86
C THR A 13 15.75 -19.67 -14.18
N LYS A 14 16.42 -20.09 -13.11
CA LYS A 14 16.01 -21.24 -12.32
C LYS A 14 14.61 -21.00 -11.74
N ARG A 15 13.69 -21.86 -12.08
CA ARG A 15 12.29 -21.80 -11.59
C ARG A 15 12.18 -22.38 -10.19
N MET A 16 11.12 -21.98 -9.51
CA MET A 16 10.69 -22.61 -8.27
C MET A 16 10.39 -24.09 -8.52
N THR A 17 10.90 -24.96 -7.66
CA THR A 17 10.52 -26.37 -7.67
C THR A 17 9.07 -26.51 -7.20
N LYS A 18 8.45 -27.68 -7.43
CA LYS A 18 7.12 -27.96 -6.93
C LYS A 18 7.03 -27.83 -5.40
N ASP A 19 8.03 -28.32 -4.69
CA ASP A 19 8.05 -28.29 -3.23
C ASP A 19 8.23 -26.87 -2.69
N GLU A 20 9.05 -26.03 -3.36
CA GLU A 20 9.19 -24.62 -3.02
C GLU A 20 7.88 -23.86 -3.27
N LEU A 21 7.15 -24.19 -4.33
CA LEU A 21 5.85 -23.59 -4.63
C LEU A 21 4.80 -23.95 -3.57
N GLU A 22 4.69 -25.24 -3.21
CA GLU A 22 3.76 -25.68 -2.17
C GLU A 22 4.10 -25.05 -0.82
N TYR A 23 5.38 -25.02 -0.45
CA TYR A 23 5.81 -24.31 0.76
C TYR A 23 5.42 -22.83 0.74
N ALA A 24 5.60 -22.15 -0.40
CA ALA A 24 5.24 -20.74 -0.53
C ALA A 24 3.74 -20.49 -0.39
N LYS A 25 2.92 -21.40 -0.95
CA LYS A 25 1.45 -21.34 -0.83
C LYS A 25 1.00 -21.54 0.62
N ASP A 26 1.54 -22.53 1.31
CA ASP A 26 1.20 -22.81 2.70
C ASP A 26 1.62 -21.63 3.59
N TRP A 27 2.83 -21.10 3.38
CA TRP A 27 3.29 -19.92 4.10
C TRP A 27 2.38 -18.72 3.86
N ALA A 28 1.99 -18.45 2.60
CA ALA A 28 1.10 -17.36 2.29
C ALA A 28 -0.29 -17.54 2.93
N LYS A 29 -0.83 -18.76 2.91
CA LYS A 29 -2.12 -19.11 3.53
C LYS A 29 -2.12 -18.87 5.05
N ASP A 30 -0.98 -19.12 5.71
CA ASP A 30 -0.86 -18.96 7.15
C ASP A 30 -0.65 -17.49 7.57
N HIS A 31 -0.13 -16.66 6.67
CA HIS A 31 0.25 -15.28 6.99
C HIS A 31 -0.64 -14.22 6.38
N PHE A 32 -1.39 -14.54 5.30
CA PHE A 32 -2.23 -13.59 4.60
C PHE A 32 -3.68 -14.03 4.55
N HIS A 33 -4.58 -13.12 4.84
CA HIS A 33 -6.01 -13.29 4.71
C HIS A 33 -6.52 -12.26 3.70
N TRP A 34 -7.10 -12.74 2.61
CA TRP A 34 -7.65 -11.89 1.57
C TRP A 34 -9.10 -11.56 1.90
N ILE A 35 -9.42 -10.27 1.91
CA ILE A 35 -10.79 -9.78 2.00
C ILE A 35 -11.19 -9.40 0.57
N LEU A 36 -11.99 -10.24 -0.06
CA LEU A 36 -12.46 -10.06 -1.42
C LEU A 36 -13.97 -9.93 -1.42
N PRO A 37 -14.56 -9.09 -2.31
CA PRO A 37 -16.00 -9.09 -2.52
C PRO A 37 -16.47 -10.45 -3.03
N GLU A 38 -17.58 -10.95 -2.52
CA GLU A 38 -18.20 -12.19 -3.01
C GLU A 38 -19.12 -11.93 -4.21
N ASP A 39 -19.55 -10.67 -4.37
CA ASP A 39 -20.44 -10.19 -5.41
C ASP A 39 -20.15 -8.69 -5.72
N ASP A 40 -20.94 -8.08 -6.57
CA ASP A 40 -20.92 -6.63 -6.86
C ASP A 40 -21.44 -5.78 -5.68
N SER A 41 -21.39 -6.30 -4.45
CA SER A 41 -21.80 -5.55 -3.27
C SER A 41 -20.82 -4.42 -2.95
N GLU A 42 -21.39 -3.33 -2.49
CA GLU A 42 -20.67 -2.12 -2.09
C GLU A 42 -19.59 -2.39 -1.02
N TRP A 43 -18.34 -2.10 -1.35
CA TRP A 43 -17.22 -2.19 -0.43
C TRP A 43 -16.92 -0.85 0.19
N THR A 44 -17.50 -0.66 1.36
CA THR A 44 -17.24 0.51 2.20
C THR A 44 -16.11 0.24 3.20
N LEU A 45 -15.49 1.31 3.70
CA LEU A 45 -14.50 1.19 4.77
C LEU A 45 -15.09 0.47 5.99
N GLU A 46 -16.34 0.75 6.34
CA GLU A 46 -17.03 0.16 7.48
C GLU A 46 -17.11 -1.37 7.37
N LYS A 47 -17.48 -1.89 6.20
CA LYS A 47 -17.57 -3.34 5.92
C LYS A 47 -16.19 -4.00 6.03
N ILE A 48 -15.14 -3.35 5.49
CA ILE A 48 -13.75 -3.83 5.62
C ILE A 48 -13.33 -3.90 7.08
N LEU A 49 -13.56 -2.83 7.84
CA LEU A 49 -13.17 -2.79 9.26
C LEU A 49 -13.95 -3.83 10.09
N GLU A 50 -15.22 -4.06 9.78
CA GLU A 50 -16.00 -5.09 10.47
C GLU A 50 -15.48 -6.50 10.18
N THR A 51 -15.23 -6.83 8.92
CA THR A 51 -14.62 -8.11 8.53
C THR A 51 -13.25 -8.29 9.20
N SER A 52 -12.42 -7.25 9.15
CA SER A 52 -11.09 -7.25 9.77
C SER A 52 -11.15 -7.46 11.29
N ARG A 53 -12.19 -6.97 11.97
CA ARG A 53 -12.42 -7.26 13.40
C ARG A 53 -12.55 -8.76 13.68
N GLY A 54 -13.25 -9.47 12.78
CA GLY A 54 -13.35 -10.93 12.83
C GLY A 54 -11.99 -11.61 12.67
N LEU A 55 -11.20 -11.14 11.70
CA LEU A 55 -9.84 -11.67 11.44
C LEU A 55 -8.87 -11.41 12.60
N VAL A 56 -8.93 -10.23 13.22
CA VAL A 56 -8.12 -9.95 14.43
C VAL A 56 -8.44 -10.93 15.53
N ARG A 57 -9.74 -11.18 15.79
CA ARG A 57 -10.18 -12.08 16.89
C ARG A 57 -9.86 -13.54 16.62
N ARG A 58 -9.99 -13.98 15.37
CA ARG A 58 -9.85 -15.38 14.99
C ARG A 58 -8.41 -15.78 14.72
N TYR A 59 -7.66 -14.92 14.06
CA TYR A 59 -6.31 -15.22 13.55
C TYR A 59 -5.22 -14.36 14.14
N GLY A 60 -5.58 -13.32 14.89
CA GLY A 60 -4.59 -12.43 15.49
C GLY A 60 -3.82 -11.61 14.45
N ILE A 61 -4.45 -11.21 13.35
CA ILE A 61 -3.77 -10.40 12.33
C ILE A 61 -3.21 -9.12 12.98
N ARG A 62 -2.04 -8.68 12.53
CA ARG A 62 -1.34 -7.51 13.05
C ARG A 62 -1.26 -6.36 12.05
N GLY A 63 -1.63 -6.61 10.82
CA GLY A 63 -1.67 -5.63 9.75
C GLY A 63 -2.96 -5.72 8.95
N LEU A 64 -3.42 -4.58 8.45
CA LEU A 64 -4.49 -4.46 7.47
C LEU A 64 -4.02 -3.54 6.37
N VAL A 65 -4.12 -4.00 5.12
CA VAL A 65 -3.83 -3.21 3.92
C VAL A 65 -5.11 -3.00 3.14
N ILE A 66 -5.41 -1.76 2.82
CA ILE A 66 -6.50 -1.36 1.91
C ILE A 66 -5.85 -0.84 0.64
N ASP A 67 -6.01 -1.55 -0.49
CA ASP A 67 -5.34 -1.28 -1.76
C ASP A 67 -6.29 -1.49 -2.95
N PRO A 68 -6.72 -0.39 -3.61
CA PRO A 68 -6.56 1.00 -3.19
C PRO A 68 -7.83 1.60 -2.54
N TRP A 69 -7.68 2.74 -1.85
CA TRP A 69 -8.79 3.55 -1.34
C TRP A 69 -9.76 4.00 -2.42
N ASN A 70 -9.24 4.31 -3.60
CA ASN A 70 -10.00 4.90 -4.71
C ASN A 70 -11.07 3.96 -5.28
N GLU A 71 -10.97 2.66 -5.00
CA GLU A 71 -11.95 1.64 -5.41
C GLU A 71 -13.03 1.40 -4.34
N LEU A 72 -12.92 2.05 -3.18
CA LEU A 72 -13.95 1.91 -2.17
C LEU A 72 -15.16 2.75 -2.54
N GLU A 73 -16.34 2.16 -2.36
CA GLU A 73 -17.58 2.91 -2.48
C GLU A 73 -17.74 3.92 -1.36
N THR A 74 -18.11 5.13 -1.79
CA THR A 74 -18.25 6.26 -0.89
C THR A 74 -19.73 6.56 -0.69
N SER A 75 -20.34 5.91 0.27
CA SER A 75 -21.69 6.25 0.73
C SER A 75 -21.65 7.54 1.56
N ARG A 76 -21.54 8.69 0.89
CA ARG A 76 -21.25 9.99 1.53
C ARG A 76 -22.43 10.57 2.30
N GLY A 77 -23.66 10.17 1.94
CA GLY A 77 -24.85 10.87 2.44
C GLY A 77 -24.77 12.37 2.11
N ASP A 78 -25.05 13.22 3.10
CA ASP A 78 -25.00 14.68 2.97
C ASP A 78 -23.61 15.29 3.18
N PHE A 79 -22.58 14.46 3.40
CA PHE A 79 -21.22 14.95 3.63
C PHE A 79 -20.49 15.32 2.32
N SER A 80 -19.74 16.38 2.36
CA SER A 80 -18.75 16.67 1.33
C SER A 80 -17.68 15.57 1.30
N GLU A 81 -16.98 15.43 0.17
CA GLU A 81 -15.89 14.44 0.04
C GLU A 81 -14.82 14.60 1.12
N THR A 82 -14.43 15.84 1.39
CA THR A 82 -13.44 16.17 2.42
C THR A 82 -13.88 15.75 3.82
N GLU A 83 -15.13 16.00 4.17
CA GLU A 83 -15.69 15.60 5.47
C GLU A 83 -15.75 14.08 5.59
N TYR A 84 -16.25 13.41 4.55
CA TYR A 84 -16.34 11.95 4.51
C TYR A 84 -14.97 11.28 4.68
N ILE A 85 -13.96 11.69 3.90
CA ILE A 85 -12.58 11.22 4.05
C ILE A 85 -12.08 11.46 5.49
N GLY A 86 -12.36 12.65 6.02
CA GLY A 86 -12.01 12.99 7.40
C GLY A 86 -12.60 12.05 8.44
N ILE A 87 -13.86 11.64 8.26
CA ILE A 87 -14.56 10.69 9.13
C ILE A 87 -13.94 9.29 8.99
N CYS A 88 -13.75 8.84 7.76
CA CYS A 88 -13.19 7.53 7.44
C CYS A 88 -11.78 7.34 8.03
N LEU A 89 -10.89 8.31 7.83
CA LEU A 89 -9.54 8.27 8.37
C LEU A 89 -9.52 8.27 9.91
N LYS A 90 -10.46 8.99 10.54
CA LYS A 90 -10.64 8.94 12.00
C LYS A 90 -11.05 7.54 12.46
N ARG A 91 -12.01 6.91 11.77
CA ARG A 91 -12.49 5.54 12.08
C ARG A 91 -11.39 4.51 11.89
N ALA A 92 -10.68 4.56 10.76
CA ALA A 92 -9.55 3.69 10.47
C ALA A 92 -8.47 3.75 11.58
N ARG A 93 -8.10 4.96 11.99
CA ARG A 93 -7.14 5.18 13.06
C ARG A 93 -7.63 4.69 14.43
N GLN A 94 -8.90 4.91 14.75
CA GLN A 94 -9.51 4.39 15.98
C GLN A 94 -9.51 2.87 16.01
N PHE A 95 -9.82 2.25 14.87
CA PHE A 95 -9.77 0.80 14.70
C PHE A 95 -8.35 0.26 14.92
N ALA A 96 -7.36 0.82 14.23
CA ALA A 96 -5.97 0.41 14.37
C ALA A 96 -5.49 0.45 15.83
N ARG A 97 -5.79 1.54 16.53
CA ARG A 97 -5.44 1.71 17.96
C ARG A 97 -6.18 0.72 18.87
N ARG A 98 -7.49 0.53 18.63
CA ARG A 98 -8.32 -0.35 19.46
C ARG A 98 -7.86 -1.80 19.40
N TYR A 99 -7.41 -2.24 18.23
CA TYR A 99 -7.03 -3.63 17.99
C TYR A 99 -5.52 -3.86 17.97
N GLY A 100 -4.72 -2.82 18.16
CA GLY A 100 -3.26 -2.92 18.18
C GLY A 100 -2.67 -3.39 16.87
N ILE A 101 -3.28 -3.02 15.73
CA ILE A 101 -2.80 -3.39 14.40
C ILE A 101 -2.20 -2.20 13.66
N HIS A 102 -1.32 -2.48 12.71
CA HIS A 102 -0.87 -1.48 11.74
C HIS A 102 -1.84 -1.44 10.54
N LEU A 103 -2.29 -0.25 10.16
CA LEU A 103 -3.22 -0.07 9.05
C LEU A 103 -2.55 0.76 7.94
N TRP A 104 -2.50 0.18 6.75
CA TRP A 104 -2.00 0.80 5.53
C TRP A 104 -3.17 1.14 4.61
N ILE A 105 -3.16 2.34 4.07
CA ILE A 105 -4.11 2.75 3.04
C ILE A 105 -3.30 3.21 1.83
N VAL A 106 -3.45 2.51 0.72
CA VAL A 106 -2.89 2.90 -0.57
C VAL A 106 -3.90 3.81 -1.26
N SER A 107 -3.44 4.95 -1.73
CA SER A 107 -4.27 5.91 -2.45
C SER A 107 -3.51 6.50 -3.62
N HIS A 108 -4.19 6.70 -4.74
CA HIS A 108 -3.61 7.32 -5.90
C HIS A 108 -3.66 8.85 -5.79
N PRO A 109 -2.64 9.55 -6.32
CA PRO A 109 -2.69 10.99 -6.43
C PRO A 109 -3.82 11.41 -7.39
N ALA A 110 -4.30 12.62 -7.24
CA ALA A 110 -5.13 13.29 -8.24
C ALA A 110 -4.36 13.41 -9.56
N LYS A 111 -5.06 13.84 -10.62
CA LYS A 111 -4.43 14.02 -11.92
C LYS A 111 -3.21 14.94 -11.81
N MET A 112 -2.04 14.36 -12.07
CA MET A 112 -0.77 15.07 -12.11
C MET A 112 -0.52 15.61 -13.53
N TYR A 113 0.19 16.74 -13.61
CA TYR A 113 0.60 17.34 -14.88
C TYR A 113 2.11 17.19 -15.04
N ARG A 114 2.56 16.99 -16.27
CA ARG A 114 3.98 16.97 -16.60
C ARG A 114 4.56 18.37 -16.43
N ASP A 115 5.81 18.44 -16.00
CA ASP A 115 6.60 19.65 -15.98
C ASP A 115 7.01 20.08 -17.40
N LYS A 116 7.80 21.15 -17.49
CA LYS A 116 8.28 21.68 -18.78
C LYS A 116 9.24 20.73 -19.50
N GLU A 117 9.85 19.82 -18.77
CA GLU A 117 10.80 18.82 -19.27
C GLU A 117 10.08 17.50 -19.65
N GLY A 118 8.76 17.44 -19.46
CA GLY A 118 7.93 16.30 -19.83
C GLY A 118 7.86 15.19 -18.77
N SER A 119 8.47 15.40 -17.61
CA SER A 119 8.46 14.46 -16.50
C SER A 119 7.31 14.72 -15.53
N TYR A 120 6.86 13.69 -14.84
CA TYR A 120 5.93 13.87 -13.73
C TYR A 120 6.72 14.18 -12.46
N PRO A 121 6.39 15.25 -11.75
CA PRO A 121 7.02 15.53 -10.46
C PRO A 121 6.70 14.43 -9.45
N VAL A 122 7.57 14.26 -8.45
CA VAL A 122 7.29 13.38 -7.31
C VAL A 122 6.02 13.89 -6.62
N PRO A 123 4.96 13.06 -6.51
CA PRO A 123 3.74 13.49 -5.83
C PRO A 123 4.00 13.74 -4.34
N SER A 124 3.15 14.55 -3.77
CA SER A 124 3.13 14.81 -2.33
C SER A 124 1.87 14.23 -1.69
N LEU A 125 1.85 14.11 -0.38
CA LEU A 125 0.65 13.69 0.35
C LEU A 125 -0.52 14.70 0.22
N TRP A 126 -0.26 15.90 -0.32
CA TRP A 126 -1.30 16.89 -0.64
C TRP A 126 -1.97 16.61 -1.98
N ASP A 127 -1.30 15.85 -2.85
CA ASP A 127 -1.80 15.52 -4.18
C ASP A 127 -2.77 14.33 -4.17
N ILE A 128 -3.00 13.70 -3.01
CA ILE A 128 -4.02 12.67 -2.87
C ILE A 128 -5.40 13.32 -3.02
N SER A 129 -6.22 12.75 -3.91
CA SER A 129 -7.55 13.28 -4.21
C SER A 129 -8.42 13.42 -2.96
N GLY A 130 -9.21 14.48 -2.94
CA GLY A 130 -10.34 14.67 -2.04
C GLY A 130 -10.04 15.40 -0.74
N SER A 131 -8.83 15.39 -0.19
CA SER A 131 -8.65 16.07 1.10
C SER A 131 -7.21 16.20 1.61
N ALA A 132 -6.91 17.37 2.20
CA ALA A 132 -5.73 17.58 3.05
C ALA A 132 -5.71 16.69 4.31
N HIS A 133 -6.82 16.04 4.64
CA HIS A 133 -6.89 15.13 5.78
C HIS A 133 -5.97 13.92 5.65
N TRP A 134 -5.64 13.48 4.45
CA TRP A 134 -4.67 12.42 4.21
C TRP A 134 -3.36 12.70 4.94
N ARG A 135 -2.78 13.84 4.67
CA ARG A 135 -1.55 14.24 5.35
C ARG A 135 -1.79 14.52 6.83
N ASN A 136 -2.86 15.20 7.19
CA ASN A 136 -3.05 15.67 8.57
C ASN A 136 -3.35 14.53 9.55
N LYS A 137 -4.10 13.51 9.12
CA LYS A 137 -4.57 12.42 10.00
C LYS A 137 -3.70 11.17 9.98
N SER A 138 -2.87 10.96 8.96
CA SER A 138 -1.90 9.84 8.95
C SER A 138 -0.83 10.01 10.04
N ASP A 139 -0.29 8.91 10.54
CA ASP A 139 0.84 8.92 11.45
C ASP A 139 2.16 8.88 10.68
N ALA A 140 2.22 8.14 9.57
CA ALA A 140 3.28 8.17 8.58
C ALA A 140 2.69 8.38 7.18
N GLY A 141 3.49 8.89 6.25
CA GLY A 141 3.12 9.05 4.86
C GLY A 141 4.30 8.78 3.95
N LEU A 142 4.09 7.83 3.05
CA LEU A 142 5.07 7.36 2.09
C LEU A 142 4.58 7.66 0.68
N VAL A 143 5.50 7.98 -0.21
CA VAL A 143 5.25 8.09 -1.64
C VAL A 143 6.21 7.15 -2.35
N ILE A 144 5.64 6.26 -3.16
CA ILE A 144 6.40 5.38 -4.04
C ILE A 144 6.44 6.05 -5.41
N TYR A 145 7.64 6.37 -5.86
CA TYR A 145 7.85 7.07 -7.13
C TYR A 145 8.78 6.29 -8.05
N ARG A 146 8.43 6.25 -9.31
CA ARG A 146 9.29 5.75 -10.37
C ARG A 146 9.32 6.78 -11.49
N ASP A 147 10.51 7.19 -11.89
CA ASP A 147 10.67 8.05 -13.04
C ASP A 147 10.33 7.27 -14.31
N LEU A 148 9.30 7.73 -15.01
CA LEU A 148 8.82 7.14 -16.26
C LEU A 148 9.47 7.78 -17.49
N SER A 149 10.32 8.80 -17.35
CA SER A 149 11.09 9.38 -18.44
C SER A 149 12.17 8.42 -18.95
N ASP A 150 12.67 7.54 -18.06
CA ASP A 150 13.55 6.43 -18.41
C ASP A 150 12.79 5.09 -18.27
N PRO A 151 12.24 4.53 -19.38
CA PRO A 151 11.50 3.26 -19.36
C PRO A 151 12.33 2.07 -18.87
N ASP A 152 13.64 2.12 -19.04
CA ASP A 152 14.57 1.05 -18.65
C ASP A 152 15.01 1.17 -17.18
N SER A 153 14.69 2.28 -16.53
CA SER A 153 14.98 2.47 -15.11
C SER A 153 14.23 1.44 -14.27
N LYS A 154 15.00 0.78 -13.43
CA LYS A 154 14.49 -0.17 -12.43
C LYS A 154 14.51 0.44 -11.02
N ILE A 155 14.82 1.72 -10.94
CA ILE A 155 14.89 2.43 -9.68
C ILE A 155 13.50 2.83 -9.24
N VAL A 156 13.21 2.61 -7.98
CA VAL A 156 12.01 3.04 -7.30
C VAL A 156 12.41 3.80 -6.05
N ASP A 157 11.95 5.03 -5.95
CA ASP A 157 12.23 5.89 -4.82
C ASP A 157 11.07 5.85 -3.83
N ILE A 158 11.39 5.68 -2.57
CA ILE A 158 10.44 5.69 -1.46
C ILE A 158 10.69 6.97 -0.67
N HIS A 159 9.81 7.94 -0.82
CA HIS A 159 9.88 9.21 -0.12
C HIS A 159 9.07 9.13 1.18
N ILE A 160 9.72 9.27 2.32
CA ILE A 160 9.08 9.38 3.63
C ILE A 160 8.76 10.85 3.84
N GLN A 161 7.53 11.25 3.48
CA GLN A 161 7.11 12.65 3.50
C GLN A 161 6.46 13.08 4.81
N LYS A 162 6.11 12.11 5.65
CA LYS A 162 5.59 12.37 6.99
C LYS A 162 5.99 11.28 7.96
N GLN A 163 6.43 11.71 9.14
CA GLN A 163 6.63 10.88 10.33
C GLN A 163 6.17 11.69 11.54
N ARG A 164 5.11 11.21 12.21
CA ARG A 164 4.54 11.91 13.38
C ARG A 164 5.40 11.76 14.61
N PHE A 165 5.89 10.57 14.84
CA PHE A 165 6.66 10.21 16.02
C PHE A 165 8.13 10.08 15.66
N ARG A 166 8.97 10.96 16.20
CA ARG A 166 10.40 11.00 15.89
C ARG A 166 11.15 9.74 16.31
N GLN A 167 10.68 9.03 17.34
CA GLN A 167 11.29 7.78 17.78
C GLN A 167 11.10 6.64 16.77
N ASP A 168 10.10 6.73 15.90
CA ASP A 168 9.79 5.68 14.93
C ASP A 168 10.51 5.87 13.58
N GLY A 169 11.23 6.97 13.43
CA GLY A 169 11.99 7.28 12.22
C GLY A 169 12.01 8.76 11.85
N SER A 170 12.62 9.07 10.72
CA SER A 170 12.75 10.43 10.17
C SER A 170 12.19 10.51 8.75
N MET A 171 11.89 11.72 8.31
CA MET A 171 11.62 11.99 6.89
C MET A 171 12.91 11.79 6.08
N GLY A 172 12.77 11.40 4.84
CA GLY A 172 13.90 11.12 3.96
C GLY A 172 13.49 10.37 2.70
N MET A 173 14.46 9.81 2.02
CA MET A 173 14.25 9.03 0.81
C MET A 173 15.15 7.79 0.86
N ALA A 174 14.64 6.68 0.36
CA ALA A 174 15.41 5.47 0.08
C ALA A 174 15.13 5.04 -1.36
N SER A 175 16.18 4.62 -2.07
CA SER A 175 16.06 4.11 -3.43
C SER A 175 16.28 2.61 -3.45
N LEU A 176 15.41 1.90 -4.14
CA LEU A 176 15.50 0.47 -4.34
C LEU A 176 15.59 0.16 -5.82
N ARG A 177 16.27 -0.93 -6.16
CA ARG A 177 16.32 -1.47 -7.52
C ARG A 177 15.41 -2.67 -7.66
N TYR A 178 14.47 -2.59 -8.58
CA TYR A 178 13.62 -3.73 -8.92
C TYR A 178 14.39 -4.77 -9.74
N ASN A 179 14.38 -6.01 -9.28
CA ASN A 179 14.92 -7.15 -9.99
C ASN A 179 13.77 -7.92 -10.66
N PRO A 180 13.58 -7.78 -12.00
CA PRO A 180 12.45 -8.42 -12.70
C PRO A 180 12.60 -9.94 -12.82
N LEU A 181 13.81 -10.50 -12.59
CA LEU A 181 14.03 -11.94 -12.68
C LEU A 181 13.40 -12.70 -11.52
N ILE A 182 13.41 -12.10 -10.34
CA ILE A 182 12.92 -12.72 -9.10
C ILE A 182 11.77 -11.93 -8.46
N GLY A 183 11.39 -10.80 -9.04
CA GLY A 183 10.26 -9.99 -8.60
C GLY A 183 10.45 -9.32 -7.24
N ASN A 184 11.68 -9.02 -6.85
CA ASN A 184 11.98 -8.36 -5.58
C ASN A 184 12.64 -6.98 -5.78
N TYR A 185 12.77 -6.25 -4.69
CA TYR A 185 13.51 -5.00 -4.60
C TYR A 185 14.80 -5.23 -3.80
N GLU A 186 15.88 -4.65 -4.28
CA GLU A 186 17.20 -4.73 -3.69
C GLU A 186 17.65 -3.34 -3.27
N GLU A 187 18.33 -3.24 -2.13
CA GLU A 187 18.94 -1.99 -1.71
C GLU A 187 20.02 -1.57 -2.72
N ILE A 188 20.01 -0.30 -3.07
CA ILE A 188 21.09 0.29 -3.84
C ILE A 188 22.16 0.62 -2.81
N GLY A 189 23.25 -0.14 -2.83
CA GLY A 189 24.35 0.05 -1.88
C GLY A 189 24.78 1.51 -1.85
N GLY A 190 24.83 2.07 -0.64
CA GLY A 190 25.46 3.34 -0.36
C GLY A 190 26.97 3.26 -0.44
#